data_91c3129e25ce1fa851c7c34a08ea9dc9
#
_entry.id   91c3129e25ce1fa851c7c34a08ea9dc9
#
_cell.length_a   1.000
_cell.length_b   1.000
_cell.length_c   1.000
_cell.angle_alpha   90.00
_cell.angle_beta   90.00
_cell.angle_gamma   90.00
#
_symmetry.space_group_name_H-M   'P 1'
#
loop_
_entity.id
_entity.type
_entity.pdbx_description
1 polymer ?
#
loop_
_entity_poly.entity_id
_entity_poly.type
_entity_poly.pdbx_seq_one_letter_code
_entity_poly.pdbx_strand_id
1 'polypeptide(L)'
;KTTRHGTFFQMLGNFSFGDYFKEEAIHYAYELLTTPQDKGGYGFDPEKLWMTTFTDDEEARSMWKNEGVDPEHIQIMGMEDNFWTTGGPGPGGPCSEIYVDRGPKYGVEGGPIADENRYIEIWDLVFENYEVDNVKSKTDLHIVGELENKNIDTGAGLERLAYLMQGKQNIYETDEVFPVIEAAQKLSGRTYGDDEAMDVRFRIVADHVRSALMIMSDGVRPSNNGRGYVLRRLLRRTVKAMRELGVTEPVMPTLLPTSKAAMEPSYPELNDTFHDVSEAAYGEEDAFRRTLESGTEIFDMAVTKAKQGDRKSV
;
A
#
# COMPACT_ATOMS: atom_id res chain seq x y z
N LYS A 1 -11.34 -0.38 3.44
CA LYS A 1 -10.10 -0.18 2.68
C LYS A 1 -9.78 1.30 2.58
N THR A 2 -8.64 1.73 3.11
CA THR A 2 -8.20 3.12 3.04
C THR A 2 -7.82 3.51 1.60
N THR A 3 -7.71 4.80 1.34
CA THR A 3 -7.31 5.35 0.03
C THR A 3 -5.80 5.48 -0.15
N ARG A 4 -5.01 5.23 0.91
CA ARG A 4 -3.55 5.43 0.93
C ARG A 4 -2.71 4.16 1.12
N HIS A 5 -3.35 2.99 1.37
CA HIS A 5 -2.67 1.73 1.58
C HIS A 5 -3.06 0.69 0.53
N GLY A 6 -2.07 -0.02 0.00
CA GLY A 6 -2.22 -1.21 -0.81
C GLY A 6 -1.75 -2.46 -0.07
N THR A 7 -2.23 -3.65 -0.46
CA THR A 7 -1.66 -4.93 -0.01
C THR A 7 -0.45 -5.34 -0.86
N PHE A 8 -0.28 -4.72 -2.00
CA PHE A 8 0.92 -4.67 -2.82
C PHE A 8 1.19 -3.21 -3.19
N PHE A 9 2.45 -2.79 -3.17
CA PHE A 9 2.90 -1.51 -3.70
C PHE A 9 4.30 -1.65 -4.27
N GLN A 10 4.67 -0.74 -5.16
CA GLN A 10 6.00 -0.65 -5.71
C GLN A 10 6.82 0.33 -4.88
N MET A 11 7.95 -0.14 -4.37
CA MET A 11 8.85 0.69 -3.59
C MET A 11 9.97 1.22 -4.48
N LEU A 12 10.08 2.54 -4.56
CA LEU A 12 11.28 3.22 -5.05
C LEU A 12 12.24 3.44 -3.89
N GLY A 13 13.52 3.57 -4.18
CA GLY A 13 14.48 3.81 -3.13
C GLY A 13 15.87 4.09 -3.65
N ASN A 14 16.73 4.56 -2.75
CA ASN A 14 18.16 4.68 -2.92
C ASN A 14 18.85 4.06 -1.71
N PHE A 15 19.99 3.44 -1.95
CA PHE A 15 20.68 2.61 -0.97
C PHE A 15 22.15 2.98 -0.96
N SER A 16 22.75 3.01 0.25
CA SER A 16 24.18 3.25 0.42
C SER A 16 24.75 2.26 1.45
N PHE A 17 25.80 1.59 1.10
CA PHE A 17 26.46 0.59 1.94
C PHE A 17 27.86 1.08 2.31
N GLY A 18 27.91 1.91 3.38
CA GLY A 18 29.15 2.52 3.86
C GLY A 18 29.76 3.57 2.92
N ASP A 19 28.96 4.17 2.05
CA ASP A 19 29.35 5.23 1.13
C ASP A 19 28.76 6.56 1.61
N TYR A 20 27.76 7.16 0.93
CA TYR A 20 27.10 8.34 1.45
C TYR A 20 26.16 8.03 2.63
N PHE A 21 25.84 9.06 3.42
CA PHE A 21 24.99 8.92 4.60
C PHE A 21 23.88 9.98 4.64
N LYS A 22 23.52 10.49 5.83
CA LYS A 22 22.34 11.36 6.04
C LYS A 22 22.32 12.60 5.16
N GLU A 23 23.44 13.33 5.11
CA GLU A 23 23.50 14.62 4.43
C GLU A 23 23.19 14.49 2.95
N GLU A 24 23.85 13.58 2.28
CA GLU A 24 23.63 13.34 0.85
C GLU A 24 22.25 12.69 0.60
N ALA A 25 21.81 11.77 1.44
CA ALA A 25 20.49 11.15 1.29
C ALA A 25 19.36 12.19 1.39
N ILE A 26 19.44 13.09 2.36
CA ILE A 26 18.51 14.22 2.53
C ILE A 26 18.57 15.16 1.35
N HIS A 27 19.78 15.53 0.92
CA HIS A 27 19.98 16.40 -0.24
C HIS A 27 19.39 15.81 -1.52
N TYR A 28 19.70 14.55 -1.84
CA TYR A 28 19.19 13.88 -3.04
C TYR A 28 17.67 13.76 -3.03
N ALA A 29 17.07 13.43 -1.89
CA ALA A 29 15.63 13.36 -1.77
C ALA A 29 14.98 14.74 -1.99
N TYR A 30 15.48 15.78 -1.36
CA TYR A 30 14.96 17.14 -1.51
C TYR A 30 15.12 17.67 -2.92
N GLU A 31 16.31 17.49 -3.52
CA GLU A 31 16.57 17.88 -4.90
C GLU A 31 15.62 17.18 -5.88
N LEU A 32 15.47 15.85 -5.79
CA LEU A 32 14.57 15.10 -6.67
C LEU A 32 13.12 15.55 -6.53
N LEU A 33 12.65 15.75 -5.30
CA LEU A 33 11.27 16.13 -5.05
C LEU A 33 10.94 17.54 -5.52
N THR A 34 11.86 18.50 -5.35
CA THR A 34 11.59 19.92 -5.59
C THR A 34 12.05 20.42 -6.97
N THR A 35 12.99 19.72 -7.61
CA THR A 35 13.41 20.07 -8.97
C THR A 35 12.23 19.97 -9.93
N PRO A 36 12.02 20.98 -10.81
CA PRO A 36 10.95 20.97 -11.80
C PRO A 36 11.00 19.73 -12.72
N GLN A 37 9.83 19.28 -13.16
CA GLN A 37 9.70 18.06 -14.00
C GLN A 37 10.45 18.18 -15.33
N ASP A 38 10.46 19.35 -15.94
CA ASP A 38 11.21 19.64 -17.18
C ASP A 38 12.73 19.58 -17.00
N LYS A 39 13.19 19.54 -15.74
CA LYS A 39 14.60 19.39 -15.37
C LYS A 39 14.91 18.02 -14.74
N GLY A 40 13.95 17.08 -14.78
CA GLY A 40 14.13 15.70 -14.34
C GLY A 40 13.74 15.41 -12.88
N GLY A 41 13.21 16.39 -12.15
CA GLY A 41 12.66 16.21 -10.80
C GLY A 41 11.17 15.89 -10.80
N TYR A 42 10.57 15.84 -9.61
CA TYR A 42 9.13 15.58 -9.45
C TYR A 42 8.29 16.87 -9.38
N GLY A 43 8.91 18.01 -9.11
CA GLY A 43 8.28 19.33 -9.15
C GLY A 43 7.28 19.58 -8.03
N PHE A 44 7.45 18.97 -6.86
CA PHE A 44 6.63 19.30 -5.69
C PHE A 44 6.97 20.71 -5.19
N ASP A 45 5.95 21.41 -4.73
CA ASP A 45 6.08 22.70 -4.08
C ASP A 45 6.79 22.52 -2.71
N PRO A 46 7.97 23.11 -2.49
CA PRO A 46 8.68 22.99 -1.23
C PRO A 46 7.86 23.40 0.00
N GLU A 47 6.94 24.36 -0.16
CA GLU A 47 6.09 24.85 0.93
C GLU A 47 5.02 23.83 1.36
N LYS A 48 4.80 22.79 0.57
CA LYS A 48 3.88 21.68 0.90
C LYS A 48 4.59 20.48 1.47
N LEU A 49 5.92 20.50 1.52
CA LEU A 49 6.69 19.40 2.09
C LEU A 49 6.79 19.54 3.61
N TRP A 50 6.54 18.44 4.29
CA TRP A 50 6.71 18.29 5.74
C TRP A 50 7.63 17.12 6.01
N MET A 51 8.44 17.25 7.07
CA MET A 51 9.40 16.23 7.46
C MET A 51 9.12 15.79 8.89
N THR A 52 9.31 14.50 9.15
CA THR A 52 9.41 14.02 10.53
C THR A 52 10.84 13.58 10.81
N THR A 53 11.28 13.67 12.05
CA THR A 53 12.60 13.22 12.48
C THR A 53 12.50 12.54 13.84
N PHE A 54 13.38 11.58 14.08
CA PHE A 54 13.49 10.95 15.38
C PHE A 54 13.89 11.94 16.47
N THR A 55 13.38 11.74 17.70
CA THR A 55 13.56 12.65 18.85
C THR A 55 15.01 13.02 19.08
N ASP A 56 15.94 12.07 19.01
CA ASP A 56 17.34 12.28 19.29
C ASP A 56 18.19 12.62 18.05
N ASP A 57 17.56 12.77 16.88
CA ASP A 57 18.26 13.08 15.62
C ASP A 57 18.25 14.58 15.29
N GLU A 58 18.97 15.37 16.10
CA GLU A 58 19.16 16.82 15.83
C GLU A 58 19.95 17.07 14.55
N GLU A 59 20.81 16.12 14.16
CA GLU A 59 21.61 16.20 12.94
C GLU A 59 20.69 16.23 11.70
N ALA A 60 19.75 15.29 11.57
CA ALA A 60 18.80 15.28 10.46
C ALA A 60 17.93 16.55 10.44
N ARG A 61 17.50 17.07 11.61
CA ARG A 61 16.77 18.34 11.69
C ARG A 61 17.57 19.52 11.13
N SER A 62 18.85 19.57 11.47
CA SER A 62 19.75 20.62 10.99
C SER A 62 19.99 20.51 9.49
N MET A 63 20.12 19.30 8.95
CA MET A 63 20.28 19.05 7.52
C MET A 63 19.04 19.49 6.74
N TRP A 64 17.82 19.16 7.18
CA TRP A 64 16.58 19.64 6.54
C TRP A 64 16.48 21.18 6.51
N LYS A 65 16.85 21.84 7.61
CA LYS A 65 16.90 23.32 7.65
C LYS A 65 17.91 23.88 6.65
N ASN A 66 19.04 23.21 6.47
CA ASN A 66 20.07 23.64 5.52
C ASN A 66 19.59 23.49 4.07
N GLU A 67 18.75 22.50 3.76
CA GLU A 67 18.06 22.37 2.46
C GLU A 67 17.00 23.46 2.23
N GLY A 68 16.61 24.20 3.26
CA GLY A 68 15.63 25.27 3.18
C GLY A 68 14.22 24.91 3.62
N VAL A 69 14.04 23.76 4.26
CA VAL A 69 12.76 23.38 4.86
C VAL A 69 12.44 24.31 6.02
N ASP A 70 11.20 24.84 6.05
CA ASP A 70 10.73 25.66 7.15
C ASP A 70 10.81 24.85 8.46
N PRO A 71 11.44 25.37 9.53
CA PRO A 71 11.50 24.71 10.82
C PRO A 71 10.13 24.31 11.40
N GLU A 72 9.05 25.02 11.05
CA GLU A 72 7.69 24.70 11.47
C GLU A 72 7.13 23.46 10.72
N HIS A 73 7.71 23.11 9.59
CA HIS A 73 7.38 21.92 8.83
C HIS A 73 8.20 20.67 9.23
N ILE A 74 9.04 20.78 10.26
CA ILE A 74 9.83 19.65 10.77
C ILE A 74 9.27 19.23 12.13
N GLN A 75 8.60 18.07 12.16
CA GLN A 75 8.01 17.53 13.38
C GLN A 75 8.89 16.43 13.98
N ILE A 76 8.91 16.38 15.32
CA ILE A 76 9.71 15.43 16.07
C ILE A 76 8.81 14.29 16.53
N MET A 77 9.20 13.07 16.21
CA MET A 77 8.44 11.86 16.55
C MET A 77 9.30 10.84 17.28
N GLY A 78 8.64 9.92 17.95
CA GLY A 78 9.28 8.91 18.78
C GLY A 78 9.70 7.67 18.01
N MET A 79 10.07 6.66 18.78
CA MET A 79 10.55 5.38 18.28
C MET A 79 9.48 4.59 17.49
N GLU A 80 8.19 4.81 17.77
CA GLU A 80 7.10 4.15 17.05
C GLU A 80 7.03 4.55 15.58
N ASP A 81 7.36 5.81 15.29
CA ASP A 81 7.21 6.40 13.95
C ASP A 81 8.56 6.51 13.24
N ASN A 82 9.55 7.11 13.88
CA ASN A 82 10.83 7.46 13.26
C ASN A 82 12.04 6.62 13.74
N PHE A 83 11.81 5.34 14.03
CA PHE A 83 12.89 4.36 14.19
C PHE A 83 12.53 3.08 13.45
N TRP A 84 13.43 2.62 12.58
CA TRP A 84 13.20 1.48 11.72
C TRP A 84 14.11 0.31 12.07
N THR A 85 13.59 -0.91 11.90
CA THR A 85 14.34 -2.17 11.98
C THR A 85 13.72 -3.18 11.01
N THR A 86 14.46 -4.23 10.67
CA THR A 86 13.97 -5.35 9.86
C THR A 86 12.89 -6.21 10.58
N GLY A 87 12.57 -5.88 11.83
CA GLY A 87 11.67 -6.69 12.67
C GLY A 87 12.33 -7.90 13.31
N GLY A 88 13.65 -8.05 13.17
CA GLY A 88 14.50 -9.07 13.77
C GLY A 88 15.89 -8.52 14.06
N PRO A 89 16.86 -9.38 14.48
CA PRO A 89 18.25 -8.98 14.63
C PRO A 89 18.82 -8.50 13.29
N GLY A 90 19.57 -7.40 13.31
CA GLY A 90 20.21 -6.81 12.13
C GLY A 90 20.36 -5.30 12.21
N PRO A 91 20.56 -4.63 11.06
CA PRO A 91 20.68 -3.18 11.03
C PRO A 91 19.37 -2.49 11.39
N GLY A 92 19.49 -1.29 11.95
CA GLY A 92 18.39 -0.41 12.26
C GLY A 92 18.87 0.98 12.64
N GLY A 93 17.95 1.90 12.79
CA GLY A 93 18.30 3.26 13.15
C GLY A 93 17.14 4.25 13.02
N PRO A 94 17.40 5.52 13.36
CA PRO A 94 16.43 6.58 13.17
C PRO A 94 16.09 6.73 11.68
N CYS A 95 14.88 7.20 11.41
CA CYS A 95 14.48 7.55 10.08
C CYS A 95 13.85 8.94 10.02
N SER A 96 13.74 9.47 8.82
CA SER A 96 13.08 10.72 8.52
C SER A 96 12.11 10.52 7.38
N GLU A 97 10.84 10.75 7.65
CA GLU A 97 9.79 10.60 6.65
C GLU A 97 9.47 11.95 6.01
N ILE A 98 9.12 11.91 4.74
CA ILE A 98 8.74 13.07 3.94
C ILE A 98 7.25 12.96 3.59
N TYR A 99 6.52 14.04 3.86
CA TYR A 99 5.08 14.14 3.65
C TYR A 99 4.75 15.28 2.70
N VAL A 100 3.61 15.16 2.01
CA VAL A 100 3.02 16.23 1.20
C VAL A 100 1.71 16.69 1.81
N ASP A 101 1.58 18.00 2.10
CA ASP A 101 0.29 18.62 2.44
C ASP A 101 -0.61 18.68 1.20
N ARG A 102 -1.70 17.93 1.25
CA ARG A 102 -2.72 17.88 0.19
C ARG A 102 -3.72 19.04 0.26
N GLY A 103 -3.62 19.84 1.30
CA GLY A 103 -4.47 21.00 1.54
C GLY A 103 -5.74 20.72 2.38
N PRO A 104 -6.47 21.77 2.73
CA PRO A 104 -7.55 21.76 3.73
C PRO A 104 -8.76 20.90 3.35
N LYS A 105 -8.91 20.54 2.07
CA LYS A 105 -9.96 19.62 1.61
C LYS A 105 -9.81 18.21 2.21
N TYR A 106 -8.60 17.83 2.60
CA TYR A 106 -8.26 16.47 3.00
C TYR A 106 -8.15 16.28 4.51
N GLY A 107 -8.20 17.36 5.31
CA GLY A 107 -8.12 17.23 6.75
C GLY A 107 -7.73 18.52 7.45
N VAL A 108 -7.44 18.39 8.75
CA VAL A 108 -7.08 19.52 9.61
C VAL A 108 -5.63 19.97 9.42
N GLU A 109 -5.35 21.22 9.77
CA GLU A 109 -4.02 21.79 9.78
C GLU A 109 -3.23 21.32 11.01
N GLY A 110 -1.88 21.24 10.88
CA GLY A 110 -1.01 20.91 12.01
C GLY A 110 0.05 19.84 11.69
N GLY A 111 0.28 19.54 10.42
CA GLY A 111 1.32 18.59 9.98
C GLY A 111 0.93 17.12 10.11
N PRO A 112 1.88 16.20 9.83
CA PRO A 112 1.67 14.76 9.87
C PRO A 112 1.08 14.24 11.18
N ILE A 113 1.49 14.77 12.32
CA ILE A 113 0.98 14.39 13.65
C ILE A 113 -0.52 14.67 13.79
N ALA A 114 -1.03 15.72 13.12
CA ALA A 114 -2.42 16.12 13.25
C ALA A 114 -3.36 15.31 12.36
N ASP A 115 -2.98 15.01 11.12
CA ASP A 115 -3.86 14.32 10.17
C ASP A 115 -3.11 13.66 9.00
N GLU A 116 -2.96 12.35 9.06
CA GLU A 116 -2.35 11.55 7.98
C GLU A 116 -3.18 11.48 6.68
N ASN A 117 -4.44 11.90 6.68
CA ASN A 117 -5.20 11.97 5.44
C ASN A 117 -4.88 13.25 4.65
N ARG A 118 -4.59 14.34 5.34
CA ARG A 118 -4.13 15.58 4.73
C ARG A 118 -2.65 15.52 4.38
N TYR A 119 -1.82 15.06 5.31
CA TYR A 119 -0.37 14.96 5.14
C TYR A 119 -0.02 13.53 4.78
N ILE A 120 0.22 13.27 3.50
CA ILE A 120 0.51 11.92 3.03
C ILE A 120 2.02 11.68 2.99
N GLU A 121 2.46 10.66 3.71
CA GLU A 121 3.83 10.14 3.63
C GLU A 121 4.12 9.63 2.23
N ILE A 122 5.22 10.10 1.63
CA ILE A 122 5.65 9.69 0.30
C ILE A 122 7.01 8.99 0.29
N TRP A 123 7.88 9.26 1.27
CA TRP A 123 9.22 8.69 1.32
C TRP A 123 9.71 8.57 2.76
N ASP A 124 10.30 7.44 3.11
CA ASP A 124 10.98 7.20 4.38
C ASP A 124 12.48 7.03 4.12
N LEU A 125 13.31 7.87 4.77
CA LEU A 125 14.77 7.84 4.71
C LEU A 125 15.29 7.17 5.98
N VAL A 126 15.70 5.91 5.91
CA VAL A 126 16.23 5.16 7.04
C VAL A 126 17.74 5.34 7.12
N PHE A 127 18.22 5.72 8.29
CA PHE A 127 19.62 5.90 8.62
C PHE A 127 20.08 4.73 9.49
N GLU A 128 20.59 3.69 8.89
CA GLU A 128 21.07 2.50 9.60
C GLU A 128 22.35 2.79 10.36
N ASN A 129 22.21 3.26 11.58
CA ASN A 129 23.31 3.61 12.49
C ASN A 129 23.75 2.44 13.35
N TYR A 130 22.82 1.54 13.69
CA TYR A 130 22.96 0.61 14.80
C TYR A 130 22.76 -0.83 14.37
N GLU A 131 23.46 -1.73 15.08
CA GLU A 131 23.09 -3.13 15.15
C GLU A 131 22.06 -3.31 16.26
N VAL A 132 20.94 -3.98 15.98
CA VAL A 132 19.87 -4.24 16.94
C VAL A 132 19.62 -5.74 17.09
N ASP A 133 19.22 -6.15 18.30
CA ASP A 133 18.77 -7.52 18.60
C ASP A 133 17.57 -7.51 19.54
N ASN A 134 17.10 -8.70 19.93
CA ASN A 134 15.97 -8.87 20.84
C ASN A 134 14.74 -8.03 20.48
N VAL A 135 14.46 -7.88 19.17
CA VAL A 135 13.34 -7.09 18.68
C VAL A 135 12.03 -7.79 18.98
N LYS A 136 11.25 -7.27 19.93
CA LYS A 136 9.92 -7.76 20.30
C LYS A 136 8.81 -6.87 19.72
N SER A 137 9.07 -5.58 19.59
CA SER A 137 8.21 -4.59 18.97
C SER A 137 9.06 -3.43 18.44
N LYS A 138 8.42 -2.45 17.77
CA LYS A 138 9.11 -1.22 17.32
C LYS A 138 9.77 -0.45 18.46
N THR A 139 9.23 -0.54 19.69
CA THR A 139 9.71 0.21 20.87
C THR A 139 10.38 -0.68 21.92
N ASP A 140 10.33 -2.01 21.77
CA ASP A 140 10.99 -2.97 22.68
C ASP A 140 12.04 -3.76 21.89
N LEU A 141 13.22 -3.20 21.81
CA LEU A 141 14.39 -3.76 21.16
C LEU A 141 15.66 -3.38 21.94
N HIS A 142 16.75 -4.08 21.67
CA HIS A 142 18.05 -3.78 22.27
C HIS A 142 19.02 -3.29 21.18
N ILE A 143 19.62 -2.14 21.39
CA ILE A 143 20.69 -1.60 20.56
C ILE A 143 22.00 -2.19 21.06
N VAL A 144 22.63 -3.02 20.22
CA VAL A 144 23.89 -3.69 20.52
C VAL A 144 25.05 -2.70 20.49
N GLY A 145 25.08 -1.83 19.48
CA GLY A 145 26.09 -0.82 19.29
C GLY A 145 25.94 -0.12 17.94
N GLU A 146 26.87 0.78 17.62
CA GLU A 146 26.94 1.40 16.30
C GLU A 146 27.51 0.42 15.27
N LEU A 147 26.99 0.49 14.05
CA LEU A 147 27.55 -0.22 12.91
C LEU A 147 28.90 0.38 12.53
N GLU A 148 29.85 -0.46 12.14
CA GLU A 148 31.16 -0.03 11.64
C GLU A 148 31.00 0.81 10.35
N ASN A 149 30.14 0.35 9.44
CA ASN A 149 29.73 1.09 8.26
C ASN A 149 28.26 1.45 8.38
N LYS A 150 27.98 2.75 8.36
CA LYS A 150 26.61 3.27 8.37
C LYS A 150 26.01 3.17 6.97
N ASN A 151 24.75 2.82 6.89
CA ASN A 151 24.07 2.60 5.62
C ASN A 151 22.83 3.50 5.48
N ILE A 152 22.42 3.69 4.24
CA ILE A 152 21.15 4.30 3.88
C ILE A 152 20.27 3.24 3.25
N ASP A 153 19.07 3.10 3.77
CA ASP A 153 17.97 2.34 3.20
C ASP A 153 16.76 3.27 3.10
N THR A 154 16.19 3.44 1.91
CA THR A 154 15.03 4.32 1.75
C THR A 154 13.90 3.63 1.05
N GLY A 155 12.67 4.07 1.32
CA GLY A 155 11.48 3.54 0.68
C GLY A 155 10.47 4.64 0.33
N ALA A 156 10.19 4.82 -0.97
CA ALA A 156 9.17 5.73 -1.46
C ALA A 156 8.05 4.95 -2.16
N GLY A 157 6.80 5.26 -1.83
CA GLY A 157 5.65 4.62 -2.46
C GLY A 157 5.41 5.14 -3.87
N LEU A 158 5.71 4.34 -4.91
CA LEU A 158 5.48 4.73 -6.30
C LEU A 158 4.04 5.17 -6.52
N GLU A 159 3.06 4.43 -6.03
CA GLU A 159 1.65 4.75 -6.21
C GLU A 159 1.24 6.04 -5.50
N ARG A 160 1.87 6.36 -4.36
CA ARG A 160 1.64 7.63 -3.66
C ARG A 160 2.20 8.81 -4.45
N LEU A 161 3.42 8.71 -4.94
CA LEU A 161 4.02 9.70 -5.82
C LEU A 161 3.22 9.86 -7.11
N ALA A 162 2.84 8.75 -7.74
CA ALA A 162 2.12 8.73 -9.00
C ALA A 162 0.76 9.45 -8.90
N TYR A 163 -0.07 9.15 -7.91
CA TYR A 163 -1.36 9.80 -7.82
C TYR A 163 -1.27 11.31 -7.54
N LEU A 164 -0.27 11.73 -6.75
CA LEU A 164 -0.01 13.14 -6.49
C LEU A 164 0.43 13.86 -7.77
N MET A 165 1.39 13.28 -8.50
CA MET A 165 1.90 13.86 -9.76
C MET A 165 0.85 13.84 -10.88
N GLN A 166 -0.04 12.85 -10.91
CA GLN A 166 -1.16 12.76 -11.86
C GLN A 166 -2.36 13.64 -11.45
N GLY A 167 -2.31 14.33 -10.32
CA GLY A 167 -3.41 15.15 -9.81
C GLY A 167 -4.66 14.36 -9.42
N LYS A 168 -4.50 13.09 -9.03
CA LYS A 168 -5.58 12.20 -8.61
C LYS A 168 -5.86 12.32 -7.12
N GLN A 169 -6.99 11.74 -6.68
CA GLN A 169 -7.41 11.85 -5.27
C GLN A 169 -6.77 10.78 -4.38
N ASN A 170 -6.40 9.63 -4.95
CA ASN A 170 -5.83 8.50 -4.21
C ASN A 170 -5.12 7.51 -5.13
N ILE A 171 -4.45 6.51 -4.54
CA ILE A 171 -3.66 5.49 -5.26
C ILE A 171 -4.49 4.65 -6.22
N TYR A 172 -5.80 4.51 -6.02
CA TYR A 172 -6.69 3.69 -6.86
C TYR A 172 -7.10 4.37 -8.16
N GLU A 173 -6.84 5.66 -8.29
CA GLU A 173 -7.16 6.46 -9.48
C GLU A 173 -5.98 6.63 -10.43
N THR A 174 -4.83 6.04 -10.10
CA THR A 174 -3.65 6.05 -10.97
C THR A 174 -3.89 5.24 -12.25
N ASP A 175 -3.18 5.56 -13.29
CA ASP A 175 -3.20 4.90 -14.59
C ASP A 175 -2.89 3.39 -14.52
N GLU A 176 -2.15 2.95 -13.52
CA GLU A 176 -1.79 1.54 -13.31
C GLU A 176 -2.87 0.75 -12.56
N VAL A 177 -3.63 1.40 -11.67
CA VAL A 177 -4.62 0.70 -10.82
C VAL A 177 -6.05 0.88 -11.31
N PHE A 178 -6.40 2.05 -11.82
CA PHE A 178 -7.76 2.40 -12.24
C PHE A 178 -8.35 1.51 -13.34
N PRO A 179 -7.58 0.95 -14.31
CA PRO A 179 -8.13 0.04 -15.32
C PRO A 179 -8.90 -1.15 -14.74
N VAL A 180 -8.48 -1.68 -13.57
CA VAL A 180 -9.21 -2.76 -12.89
C VAL A 180 -10.53 -2.26 -12.32
N ILE A 181 -10.59 -1.04 -11.80
CA ILE A 181 -11.83 -0.40 -11.37
C ILE A 181 -12.77 -0.21 -12.56
N GLU A 182 -12.26 0.27 -13.70
CA GLU A 182 -13.08 0.40 -14.93
C GLU A 182 -13.66 -0.94 -15.39
N ALA A 183 -12.88 -2.01 -15.34
CA ALA A 183 -13.37 -3.35 -15.66
C ALA A 183 -14.46 -3.80 -14.68
N ALA A 184 -14.27 -3.55 -13.38
CA ALA A 184 -15.25 -3.85 -12.35
C ALA A 184 -16.55 -3.03 -12.50
N GLN A 185 -16.47 -1.75 -12.90
CA GLN A 185 -17.62 -0.92 -13.25
C GLN A 185 -18.41 -1.50 -14.41
N LYS A 186 -17.72 -1.91 -15.49
CA LYS A 186 -18.36 -2.53 -16.67
C LYS A 186 -19.09 -3.82 -16.31
N LEU A 187 -18.50 -4.65 -15.44
CA LEU A 187 -19.12 -5.90 -14.99
C LEU A 187 -20.33 -5.65 -14.09
N SER A 188 -20.26 -4.66 -13.21
CA SER A 188 -21.30 -4.40 -12.20
C SER A 188 -22.41 -3.44 -12.65
N GLY A 189 -22.16 -2.65 -13.70
CA GLY A 189 -23.03 -1.54 -14.09
C GLY A 189 -23.09 -0.39 -13.06
N ARG A 190 -22.15 -0.35 -12.10
CA ARG A 190 -22.04 0.69 -11.09
C ARG A 190 -20.86 1.61 -11.38
N THR A 191 -20.90 2.83 -10.85
CA THR A 191 -19.85 3.85 -11.04
C THR A 191 -19.08 4.07 -9.75
N TYR A 192 -17.74 4.07 -9.84
CA TYR A 192 -16.85 4.48 -8.75
C TYR A 192 -16.98 6.00 -8.53
N GLY A 193 -17.12 6.40 -7.28
CA GLY A 193 -17.32 7.79 -6.88
C GLY A 193 -18.78 8.16 -6.56
N ASP A 194 -19.74 7.28 -6.84
CA ASP A 194 -21.17 7.56 -6.57
C ASP A 194 -21.58 7.23 -5.13
N ASP A 195 -20.95 6.22 -4.52
CA ASP A 195 -21.28 5.72 -3.18
C ASP A 195 -20.02 5.21 -2.47
N GLU A 196 -19.66 5.83 -1.35
CA GLU A 196 -18.45 5.52 -0.58
C GLU A 196 -18.40 4.03 -0.13
N ALA A 197 -19.54 3.43 0.22
CA ALA A 197 -19.57 2.02 0.62
C ALA A 197 -19.28 1.11 -0.57
N MET A 198 -19.75 1.46 -1.77
CA MET A 198 -19.46 0.74 -2.99
C MET A 198 -18.02 1.02 -3.46
N ASP A 199 -17.51 2.22 -3.30
CA ASP A 199 -16.13 2.58 -3.61
C ASP A 199 -15.12 1.74 -2.83
N VAL A 200 -15.41 1.45 -1.57
CA VAL A 200 -14.60 0.50 -0.79
C VAL A 200 -14.53 -0.87 -1.47
N ARG A 201 -15.62 -1.35 -2.10
CA ARG A 201 -15.63 -2.64 -2.84
C ARG A 201 -14.76 -2.57 -4.09
N PHE A 202 -14.87 -1.51 -4.85
CA PHE A 202 -14.01 -1.29 -6.02
C PHE A 202 -12.53 -1.24 -5.63
N ARG A 203 -12.18 -0.53 -4.55
CA ARG A 203 -10.80 -0.48 -4.05
C ARG A 203 -10.29 -1.84 -3.58
N ILE A 204 -11.13 -2.65 -2.93
CA ILE A 204 -10.79 -4.04 -2.57
C ILE A 204 -10.50 -4.86 -3.83
N VAL A 205 -11.33 -4.76 -4.85
CA VAL A 205 -11.16 -5.51 -6.10
C VAL A 205 -9.83 -5.15 -6.76
N ALA A 206 -9.57 -3.86 -6.97
CA ALA A 206 -8.36 -3.39 -7.63
C ALA A 206 -7.09 -3.77 -6.87
N ASP A 207 -7.08 -3.55 -5.56
CA ASP A 207 -5.97 -3.91 -4.68
C ASP A 207 -5.67 -5.41 -4.67
N HIS A 208 -6.70 -6.22 -4.49
CA HIS A 208 -6.51 -7.66 -4.27
C HIS A 208 -6.21 -8.41 -5.56
N VAL A 209 -6.77 -8.00 -6.69
CA VAL A 209 -6.44 -8.59 -8.00
C VAL A 209 -4.97 -8.36 -8.33
N ARG A 210 -4.49 -7.13 -8.17
CA ARG A 210 -3.09 -6.74 -8.38
C ARG A 210 -2.15 -7.54 -7.49
N SER A 211 -2.44 -7.58 -6.18
CA SER A 211 -1.64 -8.31 -5.21
C SER A 211 -1.63 -9.82 -5.50
N ALA A 212 -2.77 -10.40 -5.83
CA ALA A 212 -2.87 -11.82 -6.15
C ALA A 212 -2.08 -12.17 -7.42
N LEU A 213 -2.14 -11.33 -8.45
CA LEU A 213 -1.36 -11.48 -9.68
C LEU A 213 0.14 -11.59 -9.37
N MET A 214 0.68 -10.63 -8.60
CA MET A 214 2.10 -10.60 -8.27
C MET A 214 2.51 -11.79 -7.38
N ILE A 215 1.73 -12.08 -6.34
CA ILE A 215 2.01 -13.23 -5.45
C ILE A 215 2.01 -14.57 -6.22
N MET A 216 1.09 -14.74 -7.17
CA MET A 216 1.03 -15.97 -7.97
C MET A 216 2.14 -16.03 -9.01
N SER A 217 2.54 -14.90 -9.57
CA SER A 217 3.70 -14.82 -10.48
C SER A 217 5.00 -15.24 -9.78
N ASP A 218 5.13 -14.92 -8.50
CA ASP A 218 6.24 -15.37 -7.64
C ASP A 218 6.13 -16.85 -7.21
N GLY A 219 5.21 -17.60 -7.78
CA GLY A 219 5.08 -19.04 -7.61
C GLY A 219 4.21 -19.50 -6.44
N VAL A 220 3.59 -18.60 -5.68
CA VAL A 220 2.65 -18.98 -4.61
C VAL A 220 1.32 -19.44 -5.22
N ARG A 221 0.73 -20.49 -4.64
CA ARG A 221 -0.60 -21.01 -5.05
C ARG A 221 -1.57 -20.96 -3.88
N PRO A 222 -2.89 -20.79 -4.14
CA PRO A 222 -3.91 -20.79 -3.09
C PRO A 222 -3.87 -22.08 -2.27
N SER A 223 -3.85 -21.97 -0.93
CA SER A 223 -3.81 -23.10 -0.03
C SER A 223 -4.51 -22.79 1.30
N ASN A 224 -4.52 -23.76 2.22
CA ASN A 224 -5.14 -23.60 3.55
C ASN A 224 -4.19 -23.02 4.60
N ASN A 225 -2.89 -22.92 4.31
CA ASN A 225 -1.87 -22.54 5.27
C ASN A 225 -0.87 -21.52 4.68
N GLY A 226 -0.19 -20.78 5.55
CA GLY A 226 0.93 -19.91 5.20
C GLY A 226 0.58 -18.86 4.14
N ARG A 227 1.50 -18.59 3.25
CA ARG A 227 1.37 -17.58 2.18
C ARG A 227 0.20 -17.87 1.23
N GLY A 228 -0.02 -19.14 0.90
CA GLY A 228 -1.13 -19.56 0.06
C GLY A 228 -2.51 -19.31 0.68
N TYR A 229 -2.64 -19.33 2.00
CA TYR A 229 -3.87 -18.94 2.69
C TYR A 229 -4.15 -17.44 2.56
N VAL A 230 -3.11 -16.60 2.67
CA VAL A 230 -3.24 -15.15 2.46
C VAL A 230 -3.72 -14.87 1.03
N LEU A 231 -3.08 -15.49 0.03
CA LEU A 231 -3.47 -15.39 -1.38
C LEU A 231 -4.94 -15.82 -1.60
N ARG A 232 -5.33 -16.98 -1.05
CA ARG A 232 -6.72 -17.48 -1.12
C ARG A 232 -7.71 -16.45 -0.56
N ARG A 233 -7.39 -15.80 0.54
CA ARG A 233 -8.23 -14.76 1.13
C ARG A 233 -8.36 -13.54 0.21
N LEU A 234 -7.28 -13.12 -0.45
CA LEU A 234 -7.33 -11.99 -1.40
C LEU A 234 -8.27 -12.31 -2.58
N LEU A 235 -8.11 -13.49 -3.20
CA LEU A 235 -8.96 -13.92 -4.30
C LEU A 235 -10.45 -14.01 -3.89
N ARG A 236 -10.73 -14.66 -2.77
CA ARG A 236 -12.12 -14.80 -2.26
C ARG A 236 -12.75 -13.47 -1.86
N ARG A 237 -11.96 -12.55 -1.30
CA ARG A 237 -12.46 -11.20 -0.98
C ARG A 237 -12.78 -10.40 -2.23
N THR A 238 -12.01 -10.59 -3.32
CA THR A 238 -12.32 -9.99 -4.62
C THR A 238 -13.66 -10.47 -5.15
N VAL A 239 -13.86 -11.80 -5.19
CA VAL A 239 -15.13 -12.40 -5.65
C VAL A 239 -16.30 -11.94 -4.79
N LYS A 240 -16.12 -11.90 -3.45
CA LYS A 240 -17.14 -11.40 -2.53
C LYS A 240 -17.46 -9.93 -2.78
N ALA A 241 -16.46 -9.06 -2.95
CA ALA A 241 -16.66 -7.65 -3.22
C ALA A 241 -17.42 -7.42 -4.53
N MET A 242 -17.11 -8.19 -5.58
CA MET A 242 -17.85 -8.13 -6.85
C MET A 242 -19.31 -8.61 -6.69
N ARG A 243 -19.58 -9.61 -5.87
CA ARG A 243 -20.97 -10.01 -5.55
C ARG A 243 -21.72 -8.91 -4.79
N GLU A 244 -21.06 -8.19 -3.88
CA GLU A 244 -21.64 -7.04 -3.18
C GLU A 244 -21.90 -5.87 -4.14
N LEU A 245 -21.14 -5.76 -5.23
CA LEU A 245 -21.42 -4.84 -6.35
C LEU A 245 -22.54 -5.33 -7.29
N GLY A 246 -23.02 -6.57 -7.10
CA GLY A 246 -24.15 -7.15 -7.86
C GLY A 246 -23.76 -8.14 -8.95
N VAL A 247 -22.48 -8.52 -9.04
CA VAL A 247 -21.99 -9.47 -10.07
C VAL A 247 -21.98 -10.88 -9.54
N THR A 248 -22.70 -11.80 -10.18
CA THR A 248 -22.76 -13.22 -9.81
C THR A 248 -21.96 -14.12 -10.76
N GLU A 249 -21.63 -13.63 -11.94
CA GLU A 249 -20.83 -14.35 -12.93
C GLU A 249 -19.34 -14.39 -12.56
N PRO A 250 -18.52 -15.26 -13.19
CA PRO A 250 -17.07 -15.25 -13.00
C PRO A 250 -16.46 -13.89 -13.36
N VAL A 251 -15.59 -13.38 -12.49
CA VAL A 251 -14.98 -12.04 -12.61
C VAL A 251 -13.49 -12.08 -12.90
N MET A 252 -12.78 -13.10 -12.41
CA MET A 252 -11.32 -13.21 -12.60
C MET A 252 -10.90 -13.27 -14.07
N PRO A 253 -11.63 -13.93 -15.01
CA PRO A 253 -11.28 -13.92 -16.42
C PRO A 253 -11.26 -12.54 -17.08
N THR A 254 -11.93 -11.55 -16.47
CA THR A 254 -11.88 -10.14 -16.92
C THR A 254 -10.88 -9.31 -16.11
N LEU A 255 -10.92 -9.42 -14.80
CA LEU A 255 -10.14 -8.56 -13.90
C LEU A 255 -8.64 -8.87 -13.94
N LEU A 256 -8.28 -10.16 -13.97
CA LEU A 256 -6.88 -10.56 -13.89
C LEU A 256 -6.07 -10.19 -15.15
N PRO A 257 -6.56 -10.43 -16.38
CA PRO A 257 -5.88 -9.96 -17.59
C PRO A 257 -5.78 -8.44 -17.66
N THR A 258 -6.79 -7.72 -17.14
CA THR A 258 -6.76 -6.25 -17.07
C THR A 258 -5.63 -5.76 -16.16
N SER A 259 -5.49 -6.36 -14.97
CA SER A 259 -4.39 -6.04 -14.06
C SER A 259 -3.03 -6.40 -14.66
N LYS A 260 -2.93 -7.57 -15.33
CA LYS A 260 -1.70 -7.98 -16.03
C LYS A 260 -1.31 -6.94 -17.08
N ALA A 261 -2.22 -6.49 -17.91
CA ALA A 261 -1.93 -5.51 -18.95
C ALA A 261 -1.42 -4.17 -18.42
N ALA A 262 -1.91 -3.75 -17.24
CA ALA A 262 -1.43 -2.55 -16.58
C ALA A 262 -0.03 -2.72 -15.95
N MET A 263 0.29 -3.92 -15.45
CA MET A 263 1.54 -4.20 -14.75
C MET A 263 2.68 -4.66 -15.67
N GLU A 264 2.34 -5.28 -16.79
CA GLU A 264 3.29 -5.90 -17.73
C GLU A 264 4.41 -4.97 -18.23
N PRO A 265 4.18 -3.66 -18.49
CA PRO A 265 5.25 -2.77 -18.91
C PRO A 265 6.41 -2.68 -17.90
N SER A 266 6.12 -2.81 -16.60
CA SER A 266 7.10 -2.81 -15.52
C SER A 266 7.56 -4.22 -15.11
N TYR A 267 6.74 -5.24 -15.38
CA TYR A 267 6.96 -6.64 -15.01
C TYR A 267 6.75 -7.58 -16.21
N PRO A 268 7.65 -7.54 -17.23
CA PRO A 268 7.48 -8.33 -18.46
C PRO A 268 7.45 -9.83 -18.22
N GLU A 269 8.01 -10.33 -17.11
CA GLU A 269 7.96 -11.73 -16.69
C GLU A 269 6.56 -12.24 -16.41
N LEU A 270 5.58 -11.36 -16.23
CA LEU A 270 4.17 -11.75 -16.13
C LEU A 270 3.67 -12.49 -17.38
N ASN A 271 4.28 -12.24 -18.54
CA ASN A 271 3.94 -12.97 -19.78
C ASN A 271 4.25 -14.45 -19.66
N ASP A 272 5.36 -14.80 -19.03
CA ASP A 272 5.82 -16.19 -18.94
C ASP A 272 5.00 -16.98 -17.92
N THR A 273 4.50 -16.32 -16.87
CA THR A 273 3.79 -16.97 -15.75
C THR A 273 2.28 -16.92 -15.87
N PHE A 274 1.73 -16.06 -16.74
CA PHE A 274 0.30 -15.73 -16.73
C PHE A 274 -0.65 -16.90 -17.01
N HIS A 275 -0.23 -17.88 -17.79
CA HIS A 275 -1.04 -19.07 -18.04
C HIS A 275 -1.34 -19.81 -16.73
N ASP A 276 -0.30 -20.15 -15.97
CA ASP A 276 -0.43 -20.87 -14.71
C ASP A 276 -1.11 -20.04 -13.61
N VAL A 277 -0.87 -18.73 -13.62
CA VAL A 277 -1.51 -17.76 -12.72
C VAL A 277 -3.00 -17.70 -12.97
N SER A 278 -3.42 -17.62 -14.24
CA SER A 278 -4.83 -17.55 -14.60
C SER A 278 -5.57 -18.85 -14.27
N GLU A 279 -5.00 -20.01 -14.57
CA GLU A 279 -5.58 -21.31 -14.18
C GLU A 279 -5.80 -21.41 -12.67
N ALA A 280 -4.81 -21.01 -11.87
CA ALA A 280 -4.91 -21.05 -10.41
C ALA A 280 -5.98 -20.10 -9.86
N ALA A 281 -6.07 -18.88 -10.39
CA ALA A 281 -7.06 -17.89 -9.97
C ALA A 281 -8.49 -18.29 -10.36
N TYR A 282 -8.68 -18.74 -11.60
CA TYR A 282 -10.00 -19.15 -12.09
C TYR A 282 -10.49 -20.39 -11.36
N GLY A 283 -9.61 -21.37 -11.11
CA GLY A 283 -9.94 -22.56 -10.32
C GLY A 283 -10.34 -22.24 -8.88
N GLU A 284 -9.67 -21.29 -8.23
CA GLU A 284 -10.04 -20.85 -6.87
C GLU A 284 -11.36 -20.09 -6.85
N GLU A 285 -11.63 -19.24 -7.85
CA GLU A 285 -12.92 -18.56 -8.01
C GLU A 285 -14.05 -19.57 -8.18
N ASP A 286 -13.92 -20.55 -9.07
CA ASP A 286 -14.93 -21.58 -9.31
C ASP A 286 -15.21 -22.40 -8.05
N ALA A 287 -14.18 -22.80 -7.33
CA ALA A 287 -14.31 -23.51 -6.05
C ALA A 287 -15.04 -22.68 -4.99
N PHE A 288 -14.74 -21.41 -4.91
CA PHE A 288 -15.36 -20.51 -3.96
C PHE A 288 -16.83 -20.20 -4.31
N ARG A 289 -17.14 -20.02 -5.60
CA ARG A 289 -18.51 -19.80 -6.05
C ARG A 289 -19.41 -20.98 -5.69
N ARG A 290 -18.97 -22.22 -5.94
CA ARG A 290 -19.70 -23.42 -5.49
C ARG A 290 -19.93 -23.44 -3.97
N THR A 291 -18.93 -23.03 -3.19
CA THR A 291 -19.06 -22.92 -1.72
C THR A 291 -20.11 -21.89 -1.30
N LEU A 292 -20.15 -20.75 -1.97
CA LEU A 292 -21.13 -19.69 -1.70
C LEU A 292 -22.54 -20.13 -2.07
N GLU A 293 -22.74 -20.82 -3.19
CA GLU A 293 -24.04 -21.35 -3.64
C GLU A 293 -24.57 -22.36 -2.61
N SER A 294 -23.79 -23.38 -2.25
CA SER A 294 -24.16 -24.37 -1.25
C SER A 294 -24.43 -23.75 0.13
N GLY A 295 -23.61 -22.77 0.53
CA GLY A 295 -23.82 -22.06 1.80
C GLY A 295 -25.11 -21.24 1.83
N THR A 296 -25.46 -20.60 0.72
CA THR A 296 -26.71 -19.85 0.56
C THR A 296 -27.93 -20.79 0.63
N GLU A 297 -27.90 -21.92 -0.07
CA GLU A 297 -28.96 -22.92 -0.02
C GLU A 297 -29.21 -23.44 1.42
N ILE A 298 -28.15 -23.77 2.13
CA ILE A 298 -28.24 -24.23 3.54
C ILE A 298 -28.84 -23.15 4.42
N PHE A 299 -28.40 -21.89 4.25
CA PHE A 299 -28.90 -20.76 5.01
C PHE A 299 -30.40 -20.52 4.74
N ASP A 300 -30.82 -20.53 3.48
CA ASP A 300 -32.23 -20.32 3.08
C ASP A 300 -33.13 -21.43 3.61
N MET A 301 -32.66 -22.69 3.61
CA MET A 301 -33.35 -23.79 4.24
C MET A 301 -33.51 -23.58 5.75
N ALA A 302 -32.45 -23.13 6.44
CA ALA A 302 -32.48 -22.86 7.88
C ALA A 302 -33.45 -21.72 8.22
N VAL A 303 -33.43 -20.62 7.44
CA VAL A 303 -34.34 -19.49 7.60
C VAL A 303 -35.82 -19.92 7.37
N THR A 304 -36.06 -20.69 6.33
CA THR A 304 -37.40 -21.22 6.03
C THR A 304 -37.93 -22.08 7.18
N LYS A 305 -37.07 -22.96 7.70
CA LYS A 305 -37.41 -23.83 8.86
C LYS A 305 -37.70 -23.00 10.13
N ALA A 306 -36.90 -21.99 10.41
CA ALA A 306 -37.09 -21.08 11.53
C ALA A 306 -38.44 -20.31 11.42
N LYS A 307 -38.74 -19.74 10.24
CA LYS A 307 -40.03 -19.08 10.00
C LYS A 307 -41.25 -19.98 10.11
N GLN A 308 -41.10 -21.28 9.78
CA GLN A 308 -42.17 -22.27 9.94
C GLN A 308 -42.34 -22.74 11.38
N GLY A 309 -41.22 -22.77 12.15
CA GLY A 309 -41.26 -23.12 13.60
C GLY A 309 -41.93 -22.04 14.43
N ASP A 310 -41.76 -20.78 14.12
CA ASP A 310 -42.37 -19.62 14.79
C ASP A 310 -43.90 -19.54 14.56
N ARG A 311 -44.42 -20.15 13.49
CA ARG A 311 -45.87 -20.24 13.22
C ARG A 311 -46.59 -21.35 14.03
N LYS A 312 -45.88 -22.16 14.77
CA LYS A 312 -46.47 -23.24 15.59
C LYS A 312 -46.61 -22.87 17.06
N SER A 313 -46.22 -21.67 17.46
CA SER A 313 -46.29 -21.19 18.84
C SER A 313 -47.23 -19.97 19.00
N VAL A 314 -48.34 -19.93 18.25
CA VAL A 314 -49.50 -19.04 18.49
C VAL A 314 -50.77 -19.88 18.57
#